data_64f77c5709967e638fbea3d5e44835f1
#
_entry.id   64f77c5709967e638fbea3d5e44835f1
#
_cell.length_a   1.000
_cell.length_b   1.000
_cell.length_c   1.000
_cell.angle_alpha   90.00
_cell.angle_beta   90.00
_cell.angle_gamma   90.00
#
_symmetry.space_group_name_H-M   'P 1'
#
loop_
_entity.id
_entity.type
_entity.pdbx_description
1 polymer ?
#
loop_
_entity_poly.entity_id
_entity_poly.type
_entity_poly.pdbx_seq_one_letter_code
_entity_poly.pdbx_strand_id
1 'polypeptide(L)'
;MKRRDFFQLSAAAVGSFAISDSLALMHKLKAQEKADSVESLLGPIKPVKDQATGLELLLLPDGFSYTSFGWSKDMMDDGVKTPGAHDGMGVVATNGSEITLIRNHEVGGARAAFGSDSMTFDSMAGGGCTTLVFDVDAGELKKSHSAISGTVRNCAGGVTPWGTWLTCEET
;
A
#
# COMPACT_ATOMS: atom_id res chain seq x y z
N MET A 1 16.07 -16.06 32.28
CA MET A 1 14.93 -15.29 32.82
C MET A 1 13.68 -16.15 32.65
N LYS A 2 13.03 -16.54 33.75
CA LYS A 2 11.82 -17.37 33.70
C LYS A 2 10.62 -16.50 33.33
N ARG A 3 9.63 -17.05 32.62
CA ARG A 3 8.40 -16.31 32.22
C ARG A 3 7.74 -15.55 33.37
N ARG A 4 7.85 -16.11 34.56
CA ARG A 4 7.32 -15.53 35.81
C ARG A 4 8.02 -14.24 36.23
N ASP A 5 9.33 -14.12 35.98
CA ASP A 5 10.12 -12.93 36.28
C ASP A 5 9.79 -11.77 35.34
N PHE A 6 9.44 -12.09 34.10
CA PHE A 6 8.98 -11.12 33.14
C PHE A 6 7.62 -10.49 33.52
N PHE A 7 6.68 -11.30 34.01
CA PHE A 7 5.38 -10.79 34.46
C PHE A 7 5.46 -10.05 35.82
N GLN A 8 6.42 -10.35 36.67
CA GLN A 8 6.66 -9.59 37.92
C GLN A 8 7.29 -8.22 37.65
N LEU A 9 8.16 -8.11 36.64
CA LEU A 9 8.67 -6.81 36.18
C LEU A 9 7.57 -5.93 35.54
N SER A 10 6.62 -6.55 34.84
CA SER A 10 5.48 -5.80 34.23
C SER A 10 4.47 -5.31 35.28
N ALA A 11 4.30 -6.03 36.41
CA ALA A 11 3.40 -5.60 37.51
C ALA A 11 3.95 -4.44 38.32
N ALA A 12 5.28 -4.27 38.36
CA ALA A 12 5.92 -3.09 39.00
C ALA A 12 5.80 -1.80 38.14
N ALA A 13 5.30 -1.91 36.91
CA ALA A 13 5.16 -0.79 35.98
C ALA A 13 3.84 -0.01 36.09
N VAL A 14 2.97 -0.33 37.05
CA VAL A 14 1.70 0.41 37.28
C VAL A 14 1.92 1.80 37.92
N GLY A 15 3.16 2.16 38.26
CA GLY A 15 3.55 3.51 38.69
C GLY A 15 3.99 4.45 37.56
N SER A 16 3.87 4.07 36.28
CA SER A 16 4.66 4.65 35.19
C SER A 16 3.86 5.38 34.09
N PHE A 17 2.71 5.96 34.37
CA PHE A 17 2.10 6.87 33.39
C PHE A 17 3.02 8.05 33.02
N ALA A 18 3.89 8.49 33.94
CA ALA A 18 4.87 9.54 33.68
C ALA A 18 6.04 9.08 32.79
N ILE A 19 6.35 7.77 32.73
CA ILE A 19 7.44 7.23 31.91
C ILE A 19 6.96 7.01 30.47
N SER A 20 5.69 6.64 30.26
CA SER A 20 5.14 6.45 28.91
C SER A 20 5.09 7.77 28.13
N ASP A 21 4.72 8.87 28.78
CA ASP A 21 4.69 10.18 28.14
C ASP A 21 6.09 10.70 27.84
N SER A 22 7.06 10.44 28.72
CA SER A 22 8.46 10.78 28.50
C SER A 22 9.07 9.95 27.37
N LEU A 23 8.74 8.66 27.29
CA LEU A 23 9.22 7.78 26.22
C LEU A 23 8.59 8.16 24.88
N ALA A 24 7.29 8.46 24.85
CA ALA A 24 6.60 8.95 23.67
C ALA A 24 7.15 10.32 23.22
N LEU A 25 7.50 11.21 24.16
CA LEU A 25 8.14 12.49 23.84
C LEU A 25 9.56 12.27 23.29
N MET A 26 10.35 11.36 23.87
CA MET A 26 11.68 11.02 23.36
C MET A 26 11.62 10.39 21.97
N HIS A 27 10.62 9.53 21.70
CA HIS A 27 10.38 9.00 20.36
C HIS A 27 9.98 10.09 19.36
N LYS A 28 9.13 11.03 19.76
CA LYS A 28 8.79 12.19 18.93
C LYS A 28 9.99 13.09 18.65
N LEU A 29 10.81 13.38 19.68
CA LEU A 29 12.03 14.20 19.52
C LEU A 29 13.06 13.51 18.62
N LYS A 30 13.29 12.19 18.79
CA LYS A 30 14.17 11.41 17.90
C LYS A 30 13.63 11.30 16.47
N ALA A 31 12.31 11.19 16.30
CA ALA A 31 11.71 11.20 14.98
C ALA A 31 11.84 12.58 14.31
N GLN A 32 11.70 13.65 15.09
CA GLN A 32 11.90 15.03 14.62
C GLN A 32 13.37 15.27 14.22
N GLU A 33 14.32 14.90 15.09
CA GLU A 33 15.76 14.98 14.83
C GLU A 33 16.18 14.18 13.59
N LYS A 34 15.58 13.00 13.41
CA LYS A 34 15.80 12.17 12.22
C LYS A 34 15.11 12.75 10.97
N ALA A 35 13.94 13.35 11.11
CA ALA A 35 13.25 14.07 10.03
C ALA A 35 14.08 15.30 9.60
N ASP A 36 14.54 16.09 10.55
CA ASP A 36 15.39 17.25 10.28
C ASP A 36 16.71 16.84 9.61
N SER A 37 17.29 15.70 9.99
CA SER A 37 18.51 15.16 9.35
C SER A 37 18.25 14.63 7.94
N VAL A 38 17.10 14.01 7.69
CA VAL A 38 16.70 13.54 6.35
C VAL A 38 16.35 14.74 5.45
N GLU A 39 15.67 15.74 5.97
CA GLU A 39 15.37 16.97 5.26
C GLU A 39 16.66 17.72 4.85
N SER A 40 17.69 17.72 5.71
CA SER A 40 18.99 18.32 5.40
C SER A 40 19.77 17.59 4.31
N LEU A 41 19.52 16.28 4.11
CA LEU A 41 20.17 15.47 3.06
C LEU A 41 19.47 15.60 1.70
N LEU A 42 18.15 15.73 1.70
CA LEU A 42 17.32 15.78 0.48
C LEU A 42 16.86 17.22 0.15
N GLY A 43 17.09 18.16 1.06
CA GLY A 43 16.57 19.53 0.98
C GLY A 43 15.10 19.64 1.42
N PRO A 44 14.56 20.87 1.37
CA PRO A 44 13.18 21.12 1.77
C PRO A 44 12.19 20.44 0.83
N ILE A 45 11.12 19.88 1.41
CA ILE A 45 10.00 19.33 0.64
C ILE A 45 9.02 20.45 0.28
N LYS A 46 8.44 20.36 -0.93
CA LYS A 46 7.45 21.31 -1.45
C LYS A 46 6.35 20.59 -2.23
N PRO A 47 5.17 21.20 -2.40
CA PRO A 47 4.14 20.64 -3.27
C PRO A 47 4.69 20.41 -4.69
N VAL A 48 4.51 19.18 -5.18
CA VAL A 48 4.88 18.79 -6.54
C VAL A 48 3.63 18.32 -7.28
N LYS A 49 3.48 18.78 -8.51
CA LYS A 49 2.36 18.36 -9.35
C LYS A 49 2.56 16.93 -9.84
N ASP A 50 1.53 16.13 -9.69
CA ASP A 50 1.38 14.83 -10.33
C ASP A 50 1.42 14.98 -11.85
N GLN A 51 2.26 14.19 -12.52
CA GLN A 51 2.45 14.28 -13.97
C GLN A 51 1.20 13.86 -14.76
N ALA A 52 0.37 12.96 -14.20
CA ALA A 52 -0.85 12.49 -14.85
C ALA A 52 -2.02 13.46 -14.70
N THR A 53 -2.22 14.03 -13.51
CA THR A 53 -3.42 14.81 -13.17
C THR A 53 -3.18 16.31 -13.01
N GLY A 54 -1.93 16.72 -12.80
CA GLY A 54 -1.56 18.10 -12.46
C GLY A 54 -1.90 18.52 -11.03
N LEU A 55 -2.45 17.62 -10.22
CA LEU A 55 -2.80 17.89 -8.82
C LEU A 55 -1.56 17.83 -7.92
N GLU A 56 -1.54 18.66 -6.89
CA GLU A 56 -0.49 18.65 -5.86
C GLU A 56 -0.88 17.69 -4.73
N LEU A 57 -0.51 16.41 -4.88
CA LEU A 57 -0.88 15.34 -3.96
C LEU A 57 0.22 15.00 -2.96
N LEU A 58 1.49 15.28 -3.30
CA LEU A 58 2.65 14.96 -2.49
C LEU A 58 3.56 16.17 -2.29
N LEU A 59 4.23 16.19 -1.15
CA LEU A 59 5.36 17.09 -0.88
C LEU A 59 6.65 16.32 -1.15
N LEU A 60 7.46 16.77 -2.09
CA LEU A 60 8.70 16.11 -2.48
C LEU A 60 9.88 17.09 -2.49
N PRO A 61 11.12 16.60 -2.29
CA PRO A 61 12.32 17.40 -2.49
C PRO A 61 12.52 17.84 -3.95
N ASP A 62 13.39 18.80 -4.17
CA ASP A 62 13.76 19.23 -5.53
C ASP A 62 14.35 18.07 -6.34
N GLY A 63 13.99 18.00 -7.62
CA GLY A 63 14.42 16.95 -8.55
C GLY A 63 13.60 15.68 -8.51
N PHE A 64 12.62 15.56 -7.60
CA PHE A 64 11.67 14.44 -7.58
C PHE A 64 10.39 14.79 -8.34
N SER A 65 9.88 13.81 -9.05
CA SER A 65 8.57 13.85 -9.72
C SER A 65 7.81 12.56 -9.44
N TYR A 66 6.51 12.54 -9.69
CA TYR A 66 5.70 11.35 -9.54
C TYR A 66 4.54 11.35 -10.54
N THR A 67 4.02 10.16 -10.78
CA THR A 67 2.83 9.90 -11.59
C THR A 67 1.88 9.03 -10.79
N SER A 68 0.65 9.47 -10.62
CA SER A 68 -0.42 8.66 -10.04
C SER A 68 -1.20 7.92 -11.13
N PHE A 69 -1.69 6.71 -10.82
CA PHE A 69 -2.43 5.90 -11.76
C PHE A 69 -3.40 4.93 -11.07
N GLY A 70 -4.42 4.48 -11.82
CA GLY A 70 -5.36 3.46 -11.39
C GLY A 70 -6.13 3.86 -10.14
N TRP A 71 -6.74 5.02 -10.16
CA TRP A 71 -7.52 5.57 -9.05
C TRP A 71 -8.75 4.73 -8.74
N SER A 72 -9.13 4.71 -7.47
CA SER A 72 -10.38 4.07 -7.05
C SER A 72 -11.57 4.67 -7.79
N LYS A 73 -12.43 3.80 -8.33
CA LYS A 73 -13.62 4.10 -9.14
C LYS A 73 -13.36 4.46 -10.61
N ASP A 74 -12.11 4.59 -11.04
CA ASP A 74 -11.82 4.67 -12.47
C ASP A 74 -12.25 3.38 -13.16
N MET A 75 -12.72 3.51 -14.40
CA MET A 75 -13.12 2.35 -15.18
C MET A 75 -11.88 1.62 -15.71
N MET A 76 -11.76 0.34 -15.42
CA MET A 76 -10.74 -0.54 -15.98
C MET A 76 -11.15 -1.06 -17.36
N ASP A 77 -10.21 -1.66 -18.09
CA ASP A 77 -10.42 -2.14 -19.47
C ASP A 77 -11.40 -3.33 -19.55
N ASP A 78 -11.62 -4.02 -18.44
CA ASP A 78 -12.65 -5.08 -18.34
C ASP A 78 -14.07 -4.54 -18.01
N GLY A 79 -14.23 -3.22 -17.96
CA GLY A 79 -15.50 -2.57 -17.67
C GLY A 79 -15.87 -2.55 -16.18
N VAL A 80 -14.98 -2.98 -15.32
CA VAL A 80 -15.15 -2.97 -13.84
C VAL A 80 -14.54 -1.69 -13.28
N LYS A 81 -15.18 -1.11 -12.27
CA LYS A 81 -14.59 0.02 -11.54
C LYS A 81 -13.46 -0.46 -10.65
N THR A 82 -12.33 0.22 -10.71
CA THR A 82 -11.19 -0.01 -9.81
C THR A 82 -11.65 -0.01 -8.35
N PRO A 83 -11.45 -1.10 -7.59
CA PRO A 83 -11.80 -1.12 -6.18
C PRO A 83 -10.98 -0.14 -5.36
N GLY A 84 -11.44 0.19 -4.17
CA GLY A 84 -10.71 1.02 -3.22
C GLY A 84 -9.69 0.25 -2.38
N ALA A 85 -9.23 0.88 -1.30
CA ALA A 85 -8.32 0.27 -0.33
C ALA A 85 -7.10 -0.38 -1.00
N HIS A 86 -6.38 0.38 -1.82
CA HIS A 86 -5.16 -0.06 -2.48
C HIS A 86 -4.11 -0.40 -1.43
N ASP A 87 -3.48 -1.56 -1.58
CA ASP A 87 -2.48 -2.05 -0.63
C ASP A 87 -1.29 -2.71 -1.38
N GLY A 88 -0.71 -3.78 -0.83
CA GLY A 88 0.48 -4.43 -1.35
C GLY A 88 0.48 -4.64 -2.86
N MET A 89 1.58 -4.28 -3.49
CA MET A 89 1.75 -4.33 -4.94
C MET A 89 3.14 -4.83 -5.30
N GLY A 90 3.25 -5.59 -6.39
CA GLY A 90 4.53 -6.06 -6.89
C GLY A 90 4.57 -6.21 -8.40
N VAL A 91 5.79 -6.12 -8.96
CA VAL A 91 6.04 -6.35 -10.38
C VAL A 91 6.16 -7.84 -10.62
N VAL A 92 5.28 -8.42 -11.42
CA VAL A 92 5.26 -9.86 -11.76
C VAL A 92 5.87 -10.17 -13.12
N ALA A 93 5.90 -9.19 -14.02
CA ALA A 93 6.52 -9.34 -15.34
C ALA A 93 7.04 -8.01 -15.88
N THR A 94 7.99 -8.07 -16.81
CA THR A 94 8.52 -6.92 -17.54
C THR A 94 8.63 -7.27 -19.03
N ASN A 95 8.35 -6.29 -19.90
CA ASN A 95 8.49 -6.42 -21.35
C ASN A 95 8.89 -5.05 -21.94
N GLY A 96 10.19 -4.86 -22.18
CA GLY A 96 10.73 -3.55 -22.56
C GLY A 96 10.47 -2.50 -21.49
N SER A 97 9.81 -1.39 -21.85
CA SER A 97 9.40 -0.32 -20.92
C SER A 97 8.12 -0.68 -20.13
N GLU A 98 7.41 -1.73 -20.51
CA GLU A 98 6.20 -2.13 -19.80
C GLU A 98 6.50 -3.03 -18.60
N ILE A 99 5.92 -2.69 -17.45
CA ILE A 99 5.89 -3.53 -16.26
C ILE A 99 4.45 -3.98 -16.00
N THR A 100 4.29 -5.25 -15.61
CA THR A 100 3.01 -5.78 -15.13
C THR A 100 3.03 -5.84 -13.62
N LEU A 101 2.09 -5.13 -13.01
CA LEU A 101 1.91 -5.06 -11.56
C LEU A 101 0.66 -5.84 -11.15
N ILE A 102 0.72 -6.49 -10.00
CA ILE A 102 -0.48 -6.95 -9.28
C ILE A 102 -0.62 -6.09 -8.05
N ARG A 103 -1.84 -5.60 -7.81
CA ARG A 103 -2.18 -4.74 -6.68
C ARG A 103 -3.32 -5.33 -5.87
N ASN A 104 -3.11 -5.43 -4.57
CA ASN A 104 -4.11 -5.83 -3.60
C ASN A 104 -5.16 -4.73 -3.34
N HIS A 105 -6.35 -5.17 -2.96
CA HIS A 105 -7.43 -4.31 -2.50
C HIS A 105 -7.92 -4.80 -1.13
N GLU A 106 -7.53 -4.12 -0.07
CA GLU A 106 -7.82 -4.46 1.33
C GLU A 106 -9.25 -4.10 1.71
N VAL A 107 -10.21 -4.57 0.91
CA VAL A 107 -11.62 -4.32 1.17
C VAL A 107 -12.15 -5.34 2.16
N GLY A 108 -12.56 -4.85 3.34
CA GLY A 108 -13.15 -5.66 4.40
C GLY A 108 -14.67 -5.59 4.44
N GLY A 109 -15.27 -6.50 5.22
CA GLY A 109 -16.70 -6.56 5.46
C GLY A 109 -17.51 -7.23 4.35
N ALA A 110 -18.79 -7.40 4.60
CA ALA A 110 -19.73 -7.95 3.62
C ALA A 110 -19.98 -6.91 2.50
N ARG A 111 -19.26 -7.05 1.40
CA ARG A 111 -19.40 -6.25 0.18
C ARG A 111 -19.43 -7.21 -1.00
N ALA A 112 -20.16 -6.87 -2.03
CA ALA A 112 -20.16 -7.68 -3.25
C ALA A 112 -18.75 -7.70 -3.88
N ALA A 113 -18.37 -8.87 -4.38
CA ALA A 113 -17.19 -9.06 -5.19
C ALA A 113 -17.23 -8.17 -6.43
N PHE A 114 -16.07 -7.86 -6.99
CA PHE A 114 -15.93 -7.13 -8.25
C PHE A 114 -15.48 -8.09 -9.38
N GLY A 115 -15.65 -7.66 -10.64
CA GLY A 115 -15.24 -8.47 -11.78
C GLY A 115 -16.25 -9.57 -12.16
N SER A 116 -15.78 -10.57 -12.90
CA SER A 116 -16.63 -11.67 -13.40
C SER A 116 -16.73 -12.81 -12.39
N ASP A 117 -17.80 -13.59 -12.49
CA ASP A 117 -18.03 -14.78 -11.64
C ASP A 117 -16.86 -15.78 -11.74
N SER A 118 -16.23 -15.89 -12.91
CA SER A 118 -15.10 -16.81 -13.13
C SER A 118 -13.82 -16.45 -12.35
N MET A 119 -13.72 -15.21 -11.87
CA MET A 119 -12.61 -14.72 -11.03
C MET A 119 -12.98 -14.57 -9.56
N THR A 120 -14.23 -14.85 -9.21
CA THR A 120 -14.79 -14.59 -7.89
C THR A 120 -14.74 -15.84 -7.03
N PHE A 121 -14.06 -15.78 -5.89
CA PHE A 121 -14.01 -16.85 -4.91
C PHE A 121 -15.28 -16.88 -4.04
N ASP A 122 -15.61 -15.73 -3.42
CA ASP A 122 -16.83 -15.52 -2.63
C ASP A 122 -17.54 -14.24 -3.09
N SER A 123 -18.78 -14.40 -3.57
CA SER A 123 -19.57 -13.25 -4.07
C SER A 123 -19.91 -12.20 -3.01
N MET A 124 -19.78 -12.52 -1.74
CA MET A 124 -20.07 -11.63 -0.61
C MET A 124 -18.81 -10.98 -0.01
N ALA A 125 -17.64 -11.22 -0.58
CA ALA A 125 -16.36 -10.64 -0.15
C ALA A 125 -15.82 -9.66 -1.19
N GLY A 126 -15.55 -8.44 -0.80
CA GLY A 126 -15.23 -7.33 -1.72
C GLY A 126 -13.74 -7.10 -1.98
N GLY A 127 -12.85 -7.88 -1.37
CA GLY A 127 -11.41 -7.83 -1.60
C GLY A 127 -10.98 -8.58 -2.86
N GLY A 128 -9.70 -8.46 -3.19
CA GLY A 128 -9.12 -9.11 -4.36
C GLY A 128 -7.88 -8.43 -4.88
N CYS A 129 -7.53 -8.70 -6.13
CA CYS A 129 -6.39 -8.09 -6.79
C CYS A 129 -6.76 -7.58 -8.19
N THR A 130 -6.06 -6.52 -8.63
CA THR A 130 -6.10 -6.02 -10.00
C THR A 130 -4.73 -6.16 -10.67
N THR A 131 -4.72 -6.39 -11.97
CA THR A 131 -3.53 -6.34 -12.81
C THR A 131 -3.46 -4.97 -13.48
N LEU A 132 -2.26 -4.41 -13.51
CA LEU A 132 -1.95 -3.10 -14.09
C LEU A 132 -0.73 -3.25 -15.00
N VAL A 133 -0.81 -2.76 -16.23
CA VAL A 133 0.33 -2.65 -17.14
C VAL A 133 0.71 -1.18 -17.23
N PHE A 134 1.91 -0.85 -16.80
CA PHE A 134 2.41 0.53 -16.76
C PHE A 134 3.67 0.65 -17.62
N ASP A 135 3.69 1.64 -18.48
CA ASP A 135 4.86 2.00 -19.29
C ASP A 135 5.70 3.01 -18.51
N VAL A 136 6.90 2.59 -18.10
CA VAL A 136 7.78 3.41 -17.26
C VAL A 136 8.46 4.55 -18.03
N ASP A 137 8.66 4.39 -19.33
CA ASP A 137 9.26 5.43 -20.18
C ASP A 137 8.25 6.53 -20.51
N ALA A 138 7.01 6.13 -20.82
CA ALA A 138 5.91 7.05 -21.06
C ALA A 138 5.31 7.63 -19.77
N GLY A 139 5.47 6.96 -18.63
CA GLY A 139 4.84 7.33 -17.36
C GLY A 139 3.32 7.13 -17.37
N GLU A 140 2.82 6.12 -18.08
CA GLU A 140 1.40 5.93 -18.33
C GLU A 140 0.89 4.54 -17.98
N LEU A 141 -0.32 4.47 -17.38
CA LEU A 141 -1.07 3.22 -17.25
C LEU A 141 -1.64 2.86 -18.62
N LYS A 142 -1.20 1.73 -19.17
CA LYS A 142 -1.61 1.23 -20.50
C LYS A 142 -2.82 0.34 -20.43
N LYS A 143 -2.96 -0.45 -19.33
CA LYS A 143 -4.03 -1.44 -19.18
C LYS A 143 -4.28 -1.73 -17.71
N SER A 144 -5.53 -2.00 -17.36
CA SER A 144 -5.94 -2.45 -16.04
C SER A 144 -7.12 -3.41 -16.11
N HIS A 145 -7.13 -4.45 -15.29
CA HIS A 145 -8.25 -5.40 -15.23
C HIS A 145 -8.26 -6.16 -13.90
N SER A 146 -9.39 -6.79 -13.58
CA SER A 146 -9.54 -7.67 -12.43
C SER A 146 -8.64 -8.91 -12.58
N ALA A 147 -8.01 -9.37 -11.50
CA ALA A 147 -7.19 -10.58 -11.46
C ALA A 147 -7.85 -11.69 -10.63
N ILE A 148 -8.23 -11.38 -9.40
CA ILE A 148 -9.03 -12.23 -8.51
C ILE A 148 -9.93 -11.32 -7.69
N SER A 149 -11.10 -11.82 -7.34
CA SER A 149 -12.08 -11.13 -6.51
C SER A 149 -12.72 -12.08 -5.51
N GLY A 150 -13.48 -11.55 -4.57
CA GLY A 150 -14.17 -12.36 -3.60
C GLY A 150 -13.27 -12.90 -2.50
N THR A 151 -12.25 -12.17 -2.14
CA THR A 151 -11.36 -12.41 -1.00
C THR A 151 -11.54 -11.30 0.03
N VAL A 152 -10.92 -11.42 1.20
CA VAL A 152 -11.13 -10.50 2.33
C VAL A 152 -9.83 -9.81 2.70
N ARG A 153 -9.81 -8.46 2.70
CA ARG A 153 -8.69 -7.67 3.19
C ARG A 153 -7.33 -8.12 2.66
N ASN A 154 -7.19 -8.18 1.35
CA ASN A 154 -5.90 -8.50 0.72
C ASN A 154 -4.90 -7.37 0.99
N CYS A 155 -4.02 -7.56 1.93
CA CYS A 155 -3.09 -6.57 2.44
C CYS A 155 -1.68 -6.77 1.87
N ALA A 156 -0.93 -7.73 2.41
CA ALA A 156 0.41 -8.03 1.96
C ALA A 156 0.46 -9.08 0.86
N GLY A 157 1.65 -9.32 0.31
CA GLY A 157 1.88 -10.34 -0.68
C GLY A 157 3.34 -10.43 -1.11
N GLY A 158 3.61 -11.30 -2.08
CA GLY A 158 4.95 -11.48 -2.62
C GLY A 158 4.94 -12.05 -4.03
N VAL A 159 5.94 -11.66 -4.81
CA VAL A 159 6.17 -12.21 -6.14
C VAL A 159 6.85 -13.57 -6.03
N THR A 160 6.31 -14.57 -6.72
CA THR A 160 6.93 -15.92 -6.78
C THR A 160 8.09 -15.92 -7.78
N PRO A 161 9.03 -16.89 -7.67
CA PRO A 161 10.11 -17.04 -8.64
C PRO A 161 9.65 -17.31 -10.08
N TRP A 162 8.41 -17.74 -10.27
CA TRP A 162 7.82 -18.01 -11.60
C TRP A 162 6.86 -16.92 -12.09
N GLY A 163 6.92 -15.71 -11.49
CA GLY A 163 6.21 -14.53 -12.02
C GLY A 163 4.72 -14.48 -11.68
N THR A 164 4.29 -15.08 -10.57
CA THR A 164 2.92 -14.91 -10.05
C THR A 164 2.94 -14.16 -8.73
N TRP A 165 1.78 -13.74 -8.27
CA TRP A 165 1.58 -13.02 -7.00
C TRP A 165 0.90 -13.92 -5.97
N LEU A 166 1.47 -14.01 -4.78
CA LEU A 166 0.80 -14.54 -3.60
C LEU A 166 0.19 -13.37 -2.85
N THR A 167 -1.12 -13.37 -2.70
CA THR A 167 -1.85 -12.38 -1.91
C THR A 167 -2.21 -12.96 -0.54
N CYS A 168 -2.16 -12.13 0.50
CA CYS A 168 -2.47 -12.53 1.88
C CYS A 168 -3.69 -11.77 2.35
N GLU A 169 -4.66 -12.51 2.92
CA GLU A 169 -5.82 -11.95 3.58
C GLU A 169 -5.52 -11.64 5.05
N GLU A 170 -6.08 -10.55 5.57
CA GLU A 170 -6.12 -10.24 6.99
C GLU A 170 -7.51 -10.51 7.58
N THR A 171 -7.56 -11.22 8.71
CA THR A 171 -8.81 -11.59 9.42
C THR A 171 -8.82 -11.05 10.84
#